data_e8add31bd21ac34cc89904c9f0b2ff03
#
_entry.id   e8add31bd21ac34cc89904c9f0b2ff03
#
_cell.length_a   1.000
_cell.length_b   1.000
_cell.length_c   1.000
_cell.angle_alpha   90.00
_cell.angle_beta   90.00
_cell.angle_gamma   90.00
#
_symmetry.space_group_name_H-M   'P 1'
#
loop_
_entity.id
_entity.type
_entity.pdbx_description
1 polymer ?
#
loop_
_entity_poly.entity_id
_entity_poly.type
_entity_poly.pdbx_seq_one_letter_code
_entity_poly.pdbx_strand_id
1 'polypeptide(L)'
;MAASGITSTDAPASPSWFPSALVRSSLEETRLAEGVPTSWGRLQGWDWGAALEASWWSSQQEQRWGTWPDAVRTVTVLAQTRHAVVVSLDDVWTAYLYPFTTGHDVSALVRHAPWAVSLASAPVLLPVGGAFNKNGDTAVVFPHHRPESAYPEEGPSSSNHTTALAIADSVGLLHAALVPHATPNAERRWNDRLKSIEDTLKTTTLWRAPHTRHVQGLPPVHLDLDTVVNEDGTVRWVPQPRPLMDAVLASGERCPGVATMAALEQRLALRGAFSGEEERRAFYGAWLAHVPEGWSSPSTLSTVNGGIWIWRYETILLMLAEARAYVLNQQAKQCDAWLLEVSRLQARLGELRTVLAVRKIALYAGVAAAFIGSGPFHLPAVAGCALTMGIAHAVYRRRLPSPY
;
A
#
# COMPACT_ATOMS: atom_id res chain seq x y z
N MET A 1 58.15 4.19 -1.34
CA MET A 1 57.57 5.32 -2.08
C MET A 1 56.79 4.77 -3.25
N ALA A 2 55.48 4.70 -3.16
CA ALA A 2 54.55 4.62 -4.26
C ALA A 2 53.19 5.05 -3.73
N ALA A 3 52.76 6.23 -4.10
CA ALA A 3 51.43 6.77 -3.80
C ALA A 3 50.41 6.06 -4.69
N SER A 4 49.54 5.24 -4.12
CA SER A 4 48.36 4.71 -4.79
C SER A 4 47.29 5.80 -4.80
N GLY A 5 47.07 6.37 -5.95
CA GLY A 5 46.00 7.32 -6.22
C GLY A 5 44.64 6.63 -6.06
N ILE A 6 43.88 7.11 -5.12
CA ILE A 6 42.42 6.81 -4.98
C ILE A 6 41.72 7.73 -5.97
N THR A 7 41.39 7.21 -7.14
CA THR A 7 40.41 7.84 -8.03
C THR A 7 39.07 7.12 -7.84
N SER A 8 38.36 7.43 -6.76
CA SER A 8 36.95 7.16 -6.65
C SER A 8 36.22 8.43 -7.10
N THR A 9 35.83 8.47 -8.35
CA THR A 9 34.82 9.38 -8.84
C THR A 9 33.45 8.81 -8.44
N ASP A 10 33.11 8.91 -7.16
CA ASP A 10 31.74 8.69 -6.72
C ASP A 10 30.92 9.89 -7.24
N ALA A 11 30.20 9.66 -8.33
CA ALA A 11 29.14 10.56 -8.73
C ALA A 11 28.17 10.69 -7.52
N PRO A 12 27.69 11.89 -7.17
CA PRO A 12 26.81 12.06 -6.03
C PRO A 12 25.61 11.13 -6.20
N ALA A 13 25.34 10.30 -5.20
CA ALA A 13 24.22 9.38 -5.23
C ALA A 13 22.93 10.18 -5.46
N SER A 14 22.13 9.76 -6.43
CA SER A 14 20.85 10.42 -6.74
C SER A 14 19.98 10.47 -5.48
N PRO A 15 19.25 11.58 -5.23
CA PRO A 15 18.34 11.69 -4.09
C PRO A 15 17.34 10.52 -4.05
N SER A 16 16.93 10.13 -2.85
CA SER A 16 16.03 8.99 -2.63
C SER A 16 14.67 9.11 -3.34
N TRP A 17 14.22 10.32 -3.62
CA TRP A 17 12.98 10.61 -4.34
C TRP A 17 13.13 10.60 -5.89
N PHE A 18 14.37 10.56 -6.43
CA PHE A 18 14.59 10.61 -7.87
C PHE A 18 14.66 9.20 -8.48
N PRO A 19 13.73 8.82 -9.38
CA PRO A 19 13.65 7.47 -9.96
C PRO A 19 14.67 7.32 -11.10
N SER A 20 15.96 7.26 -10.75
CA SER A 20 17.10 7.34 -11.66
C SER A 20 17.11 6.29 -12.78
N ALA A 21 16.51 5.11 -12.55
CA ALA A 21 16.45 4.09 -13.59
C ALA A 21 15.32 4.32 -14.62
N LEU A 22 14.33 5.15 -14.31
CA LEU A 22 13.26 5.50 -15.23
C LEU A 22 13.56 6.73 -16.05
N VAL A 23 14.39 7.63 -15.53
CA VAL A 23 14.77 8.89 -16.14
C VAL A 23 16.11 8.72 -16.83
N ARG A 24 16.15 8.96 -18.14
CA ARG A 24 17.37 8.75 -18.96
C ARG A 24 18.44 9.83 -18.78
N SER A 25 18.05 11.01 -18.27
CA SER A 25 18.95 12.13 -18.00
C SER A 25 19.31 12.18 -16.52
N SER A 26 20.44 12.78 -16.17
CA SER A 26 20.79 13.09 -14.79
C SER A 26 19.80 14.08 -14.18
N LEU A 27 19.73 14.15 -12.84
CA LEU A 27 18.85 15.11 -12.17
C LEU A 27 19.16 16.57 -12.57
N GLU A 28 20.46 16.88 -12.73
CA GLU A 28 20.92 18.22 -13.11
C GLU A 28 20.46 18.64 -14.51
N GLU A 29 20.35 17.67 -15.44
CA GLU A 29 19.87 17.89 -16.79
C GLU A 29 18.35 17.86 -16.91
N THR A 30 17.67 17.37 -15.86
CA THR A 30 16.23 17.12 -15.89
C THR A 30 15.45 18.35 -15.45
N ARG A 31 14.67 18.93 -16.35
CA ARG A 31 13.73 20.01 -16.04
C ARG A 31 12.39 19.45 -15.54
N LEU A 32 12.27 19.26 -14.24
CA LEU A 32 11.09 18.64 -13.62
C LEU A 32 9.80 19.36 -13.98
N ALA A 33 9.80 20.70 -14.04
CA ALA A 33 8.64 21.50 -14.36
C ALA A 33 8.07 21.29 -15.78
N GLU A 34 8.91 20.86 -16.73
CA GLU A 34 8.50 20.53 -18.09
C GLU A 34 7.85 19.13 -18.18
N GLY A 35 7.95 18.36 -17.09
CA GLY A 35 7.54 16.96 -17.01
C GLY A 35 8.55 16.03 -17.68
N VAL A 36 8.76 14.87 -17.07
CA VAL A 36 9.83 13.93 -17.41
C VAL A 36 9.25 12.69 -18.09
N PRO A 37 9.59 12.41 -19.35
CA PRO A 37 9.17 11.19 -20.02
C PRO A 37 9.90 9.97 -19.45
N THR A 38 9.16 8.88 -19.23
CA THR A 38 9.71 7.59 -18.79
C THR A 38 9.19 6.45 -19.66
N SER A 39 9.71 5.25 -19.48
CA SER A 39 9.20 4.05 -20.16
C SER A 39 7.78 3.66 -19.73
N TRP A 40 7.31 4.15 -18.58
CA TRP A 40 6.01 3.81 -18.02
C TRP A 40 4.99 4.96 -18.09
N GLY A 41 5.40 6.12 -18.58
CA GLY A 41 4.56 7.30 -18.69
C GLY A 41 5.34 8.59 -18.47
N ARG A 42 4.62 9.66 -18.17
CA ARG A 42 5.21 10.97 -17.93
C ARG A 42 5.09 11.34 -16.45
N LEU A 43 6.23 11.63 -15.80
CA LEU A 43 6.28 12.17 -14.45
C LEU A 43 6.04 13.67 -14.50
N GLN A 44 5.17 14.18 -13.67
CA GLN A 44 4.92 15.61 -13.53
C GLN A 44 5.65 16.12 -12.29
N GLY A 45 6.46 17.16 -12.47
CA GLY A 45 7.21 17.77 -11.39
C GLY A 45 7.11 19.30 -11.43
N TRP A 46 7.88 19.95 -10.59
CA TRP A 46 7.99 21.39 -10.52
C TRP A 46 9.38 21.79 -10.01
N ASP A 47 9.71 23.07 -10.07
CA ASP A 47 10.97 23.59 -9.56
C ASP A 47 10.93 23.73 -8.02
N TRP A 48 11.02 22.62 -7.32
CA TRP A 48 10.95 22.52 -5.87
C TRP A 48 12.16 23.16 -5.18
N GLY A 49 13.30 23.27 -5.87
CA GLY A 49 14.51 23.87 -5.35
C GLY A 49 14.30 25.33 -4.96
N ALA A 50 13.43 26.04 -5.65
CA ALA A 50 13.06 27.41 -5.30
C ALA A 50 12.45 27.51 -3.88
N ALA A 51 11.76 26.46 -3.42
CA ALA A 51 11.16 26.45 -2.08
C ALA A 51 12.16 26.25 -0.93
N LEU A 52 13.44 26.04 -1.24
CA LEU A 52 14.52 26.09 -0.24
C LEU A 52 14.93 27.52 0.10
N GLU A 53 14.48 28.49 -0.70
CA GLU A 53 14.71 29.90 -0.45
C GLU A 53 13.55 30.52 0.34
N ALA A 54 13.85 31.26 1.40
CA ALA A 54 12.84 31.92 2.25
C ALA A 54 11.92 32.87 1.44
N SER A 55 12.46 33.50 0.39
CA SER A 55 11.74 34.40 -0.50
C SER A 55 10.60 33.73 -1.27
N TRP A 56 10.72 32.42 -1.56
CA TRP A 56 9.66 31.68 -2.23
C TRP A 56 8.37 31.61 -1.38
N TRP A 57 8.52 31.46 -0.06
CA TRP A 57 7.40 31.39 0.86
C TRP A 57 6.66 32.73 0.98
N SER A 58 7.39 33.83 0.88
CA SER A 58 6.83 35.21 0.91
C SER A 58 6.24 35.64 -0.45
N SER A 59 6.65 34.97 -1.56
CA SER A 59 6.13 35.28 -2.89
C SER A 59 4.67 34.85 -2.99
N GLN A 60 3.87 35.56 -3.81
CA GLN A 60 2.47 35.18 -4.03
C GLN A 60 2.41 33.90 -4.88
N GLN A 61 2.11 32.78 -4.24
CA GLN A 61 1.77 31.54 -4.93
C GLN A 61 0.28 31.59 -5.32
N GLU A 62 -0.02 31.39 -6.59
CA GLU A 62 -1.40 31.54 -7.12
C GLU A 62 -2.38 30.50 -6.56
N GLN A 63 -1.88 29.35 -6.06
CA GLN A 63 -2.72 28.23 -5.61
C GLN A 63 -2.31 27.76 -4.21
N ARG A 64 -2.76 28.52 -3.19
CA ARG A 64 -2.58 28.22 -1.78
C ARG A 64 -3.90 27.80 -1.13
N TRP A 65 -3.78 27.13 -0.01
CA TRP A 65 -4.91 26.83 0.86
C TRP A 65 -4.47 26.79 2.33
N GLY A 66 -5.42 27.04 3.24
CA GLY A 66 -5.19 27.00 4.68
C GLY A 66 -4.25 28.06 5.19
N THR A 67 -3.57 27.76 6.30
CA THR A 67 -2.57 28.64 6.90
C THR A 67 -1.25 28.54 6.15
N TRP A 68 -0.79 29.67 5.62
CA TRP A 68 0.45 29.73 4.87
C TRP A 68 1.52 30.54 5.63
N PRO A 69 2.75 30.06 5.73
CA PRO A 69 3.85 30.77 6.38
C PRO A 69 4.39 31.90 5.50
N ASP A 70 3.87 33.12 5.65
CA ASP A 70 4.18 34.29 4.77
C ASP A 70 5.50 34.99 5.11
N ALA A 71 6.03 34.80 6.31
CA ALA A 71 7.17 35.59 6.83
C ALA A 71 8.35 34.64 7.22
N VAL A 72 8.61 33.66 6.38
CA VAL A 72 9.72 32.71 6.59
C VAL A 72 11.05 33.43 6.45
N ARG A 73 11.96 33.23 7.42
CA ARG A 73 13.33 33.77 7.43
C ARG A 73 14.36 32.68 7.15
N THR A 74 14.11 31.48 7.66
CA THR A 74 15.03 30.35 7.55
C THR A 74 14.30 29.10 7.04
N VAL A 75 14.93 28.43 6.10
CA VAL A 75 14.49 27.12 5.59
C VAL A 75 15.62 26.13 5.82
N THR A 76 15.36 25.09 6.60
CA THR A 76 16.35 24.06 6.91
C THR A 76 15.86 22.69 6.46
N VAL A 77 16.63 21.99 5.66
CA VAL A 77 16.30 20.60 5.24
C VAL A 77 16.45 19.68 6.46
N LEU A 78 15.36 19.02 6.83
CA LEU A 78 15.32 18.04 7.92
C LEU A 78 15.60 16.62 7.43
N ALA A 79 15.00 16.23 6.30
CA ALA A 79 15.09 14.89 5.75
C ALA A 79 14.78 14.85 4.25
N GLN A 80 15.18 13.76 3.61
CA GLN A 80 14.72 13.41 2.27
C GLN A 80 14.11 12.01 2.33
N THR A 81 12.83 11.91 2.00
CA THR A 81 12.11 10.63 1.89
C THR A 81 11.97 10.24 0.42
N ARG A 82 11.33 9.10 0.13
CA ARG A 82 11.02 8.71 -1.25
C ARG A 82 10.00 9.60 -1.94
N HIS A 83 9.25 10.39 -1.18
CA HIS A 83 8.14 11.17 -1.71
C HIS A 83 8.39 12.67 -1.62
N ALA A 84 9.20 13.11 -0.66
CA ALA A 84 9.32 14.51 -0.32
C ALA A 84 10.74 14.90 0.13
N VAL A 85 11.04 16.18 -0.03
CA VAL A 85 12.06 16.88 0.74
C VAL A 85 11.36 17.57 1.91
N VAL A 86 11.74 17.21 3.14
CA VAL A 86 11.13 17.74 4.36
C VAL A 86 11.96 18.90 4.88
N VAL A 87 11.33 20.04 5.08
CA VAL A 87 12.00 21.25 5.54
C VAL A 87 11.35 21.81 6.82
N SER A 88 12.16 22.36 7.70
CA SER A 88 11.71 23.23 8.79
C SER A 88 11.65 24.68 8.30
N LEU A 89 10.60 25.38 8.64
CA LEU A 89 10.41 26.80 8.39
C LEU A 89 10.40 27.53 9.72
N ASP A 90 11.49 28.25 10.02
CA ASP A 90 11.70 29.01 11.27
C ASP A 90 11.51 28.18 12.57
N ASP A 91 11.65 26.86 12.52
CA ASP A 91 11.33 25.92 13.60
C ASP A 91 9.88 26.05 14.15
N VAL A 92 8.98 26.61 13.35
CA VAL A 92 7.54 26.79 13.67
C VAL A 92 6.68 25.84 12.85
N TRP A 93 7.09 25.56 11.62
CA TRP A 93 6.36 24.71 10.69
C TRP A 93 7.28 23.65 10.09
N THR A 94 6.69 22.51 9.75
CA THR A 94 7.33 21.49 8.91
C THR A 94 6.61 21.43 7.58
N ALA A 95 7.35 21.56 6.48
CA ALA A 95 6.77 21.47 5.15
C ALA A 95 7.35 20.27 4.37
N TYR A 96 6.47 19.59 3.65
CA TYR A 96 6.81 18.51 2.72
C TYR A 96 6.73 19.05 1.30
N LEU A 97 7.87 19.11 0.62
CA LEU A 97 8.00 19.51 -0.77
C LEU A 97 8.00 18.25 -1.63
N TYR A 98 7.03 18.10 -2.52
CA TYR A 98 6.90 16.93 -3.39
C TYR A 98 7.50 17.22 -4.76
N PRO A 99 8.73 16.76 -5.08
CA PRO A 99 9.37 17.04 -6.35
C PRO A 99 8.56 16.58 -7.57
N PHE A 100 7.83 15.47 -7.40
CA PHE A 100 6.83 14.99 -8.35
C PHE A 100 5.42 15.11 -7.77
N THR A 101 4.48 15.52 -8.61
CA THR A 101 3.08 15.68 -8.22
C THR A 101 2.25 14.50 -8.71
N THR A 102 1.47 13.91 -7.82
CA THR A 102 0.70 12.68 -8.08
C THR A 102 -0.80 12.82 -7.81
N GLY A 103 -1.26 14.02 -7.47
CA GLY A 103 -2.64 14.34 -7.14
C GLY A 103 -2.76 15.29 -5.95
N HIS A 104 -3.99 15.58 -5.55
CA HIS A 104 -4.32 16.47 -4.42
C HIS A 104 -4.69 15.69 -3.14
N ASP A 105 -4.17 14.48 -2.98
CA ASP A 105 -4.66 13.56 -1.97
C ASP A 105 -4.46 14.07 -0.53
N VAL A 106 -3.35 14.76 -0.24
CA VAL A 106 -3.06 15.28 1.10
C VAL A 106 -3.92 16.50 1.41
N SER A 107 -3.99 17.46 0.50
CA SER A 107 -4.85 18.63 0.67
C SER A 107 -6.32 18.28 0.74
N ALA A 108 -6.76 17.24 0.03
CA ALA A 108 -8.13 16.77 0.02
C ALA A 108 -8.62 16.34 1.42
N LEU A 109 -7.73 15.83 2.29
CA LEU A 109 -8.09 15.36 3.62
C LEU A 109 -8.65 16.48 4.52
N VAL A 110 -8.20 17.71 4.32
CA VAL A 110 -8.64 18.87 5.11
C VAL A 110 -9.56 19.80 4.33
N ARG A 111 -9.45 19.86 3.00
CA ARG A 111 -10.33 20.68 2.17
C ARG A 111 -11.74 20.08 2.07
N HIS A 112 -11.87 18.77 2.23
CA HIS A 112 -13.16 18.11 2.32
C HIS A 112 -13.62 18.06 3.78
N ALA A 113 -14.43 19.03 4.19
CA ALA A 113 -14.82 19.24 5.57
C ALA A 113 -15.31 17.99 6.34
N PRO A 114 -16.14 17.09 5.77
CA PRO A 114 -16.54 15.86 6.45
C PRO A 114 -15.36 14.95 6.81
N TRP A 115 -14.34 14.86 5.96
CA TRP A 115 -13.14 14.06 6.26
C TRP A 115 -12.30 14.71 7.34
N ALA A 116 -12.09 16.04 7.25
CA ALA A 116 -11.34 16.77 8.25
C ALA A 116 -11.91 16.58 9.66
N VAL A 117 -13.24 16.66 9.81
CA VAL A 117 -13.91 16.42 11.09
C VAL A 117 -13.67 15.01 11.61
N SER A 118 -13.82 13.99 10.78
CA SER A 118 -13.60 12.61 11.17
C SER A 118 -12.14 12.31 11.52
N LEU A 119 -11.21 12.89 10.76
CA LEU A 119 -9.78 12.69 10.95
C LEU A 119 -9.21 13.45 12.17
N ALA A 120 -9.91 14.46 12.68
CA ALA A 120 -9.45 15.22 13.84
C ALA A 120 -9.25 14.36 15.11
N SER A 121 -9.98 13.24 15.23
CA SER A 121 -9.84 12.27 16.33
C SER A 121 -9.01 11.04 15.98
N ALA A 122 -8.52 10.93 14.74
CA ALA A 122 -7.72 9.81 14.29
C ALA A 122 -6.22 10.04 14.59
N PRO A 123 -5.39 9.00 14.66
CA PRO A 123 -3.95 9.11 14.86
C PRO A 123 -3.25 9.58 13.58
N VAL A 124 -3.65 10.75 13.07
CA VAL A 124 -3.09 11.37 11.87
C VAL A 124 -2.78 12.84 12.16
N LEU A 125 -1.64 13.30 11.68
CA LEU A 125 -1.28 14.71 11.75
C LEU A 125 -1.93 15.41 10.55
N LEU A 126 -2.87 16.32 10.81
CA LEU A 126 -3.53 17.03 9.72
C LEU A 126 -2.68 18.22 9.26
N PRO A 127 -2.55 18.42 7.95
CA PRO A 127 -1.88 19.60 7.44
C PRO A 127 -2.71 20.87 7.72
N VAL A 128 -2.03 21.97 7.92
CA VAL A 128 -2.64 23.27 8.20
C VAL A 128 -2.77 24.14 6.95
N GLY A 129 -1.94 23.89 5.94
CA GLY A 129 -1.95 24.62 4.68
C GLY A 129 -1.05 23.99 3.63
N GLY A 130 -0.98 24.61 2.47
CA GLY A 130 -0.13 24.11 1.39
C GLY A 130 -0.29 24.88 0.10
N ALA A 131 0.48 24.46 -0.90
CA ALA A 131 0.40 24.93 -2.27
C ALA A 131 0.21 23.74 -3.23
N PHE A 132 -0.47 24.00 -4.33
CA PHE A 132 -0.69 23.01 -5.37
C PHE A 132 -0.64 23.64 -6.77
N ASN A 133 -0.47 22.82 -7.77
CA ASN A 133 -0.59 23.20 -9.17
C ASN A 133 -1.68 22.34 -9.85
N LYS A 134 -1.83 22.46 -11.15
CA LYS A 134 -2.80 21.67 -11.94
C LYS A 134 -2.61 20.14 -11.85
N ASN A 135 -1.44 19.69 -11.43
CA ASN A 135 -1.06 18.27 -11.39
C ASN A 135 -1.11 17.66 -9.98
N GLY A 136 -1.27 18.48 -8.92
CA GLY A 136 -1.36 18.00 -7.55
C GLY A 136 -0.71 18.91 -6.52
N ASP A 137 -0.62 18.44 -5.29
CA ASP A 137 0.05 19.13 -4.21
C ASP A 137 1.55 19.28 -4.51
N THR A 138 2.09 20.48 -4.32
CA THR A 138 3.51 20.81 -4.49
C THR A 138 4.22 20.95 -3.14
N ALA A 139 3.55 21.57 -2.19
CA ALA A 139 4.03 21.74 -0.81
C ALA A 139 2.86 21.59 0.17
N VAL A 140 3.09 20.88 1.25
CA VAL A 140 2.09 20.72 2.32
C VAL A 140 2.72 21.08 3.65
N VAL A 141 2.05 21.92 4.42
CA VAL A 141 2.56 22.51 5.66
C VAL A 141 1.83 21.90 6.85
N PHE A 142 2.59 21.49 7.85
CA PHE A 142 2.12 20.94 9.11
C PHE A 142 2.62 21.76 10.30
N PRO A 143 2.03 21.63 11.50
CA PRO A 143 2.66 22.08 12.73
C PRO A 143 4.08 21.50 12.84
N HIS A 144 4.97 22.20 13.51
CA HIS A 144 6.36 21.76 13.61
C HIS A 144 6.48 20.36 14.21
N HIS A 145 7.19 19.50 13.51
CA HIS A 145 7.55 18.16 13.95
C HIS A 145 8.81 17.70 13.20
N ARG A 146 9.45 16.66 13.70
CA ARG A 146 10.50 15.95 12.98
C ARG A 146 9.94 14.64 12.48
N PRO A 147 10.09 14.33 11.20
CA PRO A 147 9.67 13.03 10.68
C PRO A 147 10.56 11.94 11.28
N GLU A 148 9.93 10.88 11.73
CA GLU A 148 10.57 9.69 12.26
C GLU A 148 10.21 8.49 11.39
N SER A 149 11.03 7.45 11.45
CA SER A 149 10.75 6.18 10.80
C SER A 149 10.08 5.23 11.79
N ALA A 150 8.94 4.67 11.41
CA ALA A 150 8.30 3.57 12.13
C ALA A 150 8.80 2.19 11.68
N TYR A 151 9.80 2.15 10.78
CA TYR A 151 10.40 0.88 10.43
C TYR A 151 11.08 0.27 11.66
N PRO A 152 10.83 -1.01 11.93
CA PRO A 152 11.56 -1.72 12.96
C PRO A 152 13.05 -1.77 12.63
N GLU A 153 13.89 -1.93 13.63
CA GLU A 153 15.31 -2.20 13.45
C GLU A 153 15.51 -3.47 12.60
N GLU A 154 16.59 -3.52 11.83
CA GLU A 154 16.83 -4.67 10.96
C GLU A 154 17.01 -5.96 11.77
N GLY A 155 16.23 -6.97 11.42
CA GLY A 155 16.27 -8.29 12.01
C GLY A 155 15.05 -8.65 12.87
N PRO A 156 14.84 -9.94 13.14
CA PRO A 156 13.75 -10.39 14.00
C PRO A 156 14.01 -10.01 15.46
N SER A 157 13.15 -9.18 16.00
CA SER A 157 13.18 -8.74 17.40
C SER A 157 11.76 -8.70 17.95
N SER A 158 11.59 -9.00 19.24
CA SER A 158 10.29 -8.87 19.91
C SER A 158 9.78 -7.42 19.90
N SER A 159 10.67 -6.44 19.87
CA SER A 159 10.32 -5.02 19.71
C SER A 159 9.69 -4.75 18.34
N ASN A 160 10.13 -5.42 17.29
CA ASN A 160 9.62 -5.26 15.93
C ASN A 160 8.16 -5.72 15.83
N HIS A 161 7.81 -6.82 16.51
CA HIS A 161 6.45 -7.30 16.58
C HIS A 161 5.53 -6.31 17.32
N THR A 162 5.98 -5.80 18.46
CA THR A 162 5.22 -4.79 19.23
C THR A 162 5.00 -3.52 18.41
N THR A 163 6.00 -3.05 17.68
CA THR A 163 5.89 -1.91 16.75
C THR A 163 4.89 -2.21 15.64
N ALA A 164 4.93 -3.39 15.04
CA ALA A 164 3.97 -3.78 14.00
C ALA A 164 2.52 -3.80 14.53
N LEU A 165 2.30 -4.27 15.75
CA LEU A 165 0.97 -4.24 16.38
C LEU A 165 0.49 -2.81 16.64
N ALA A 166 1.34 -1.92 17.14
CA ALA A 166 1.01 -0.51 17.35
C ALA A 166 0.68 0.20 16.01
N ILE A 167 1.39 -0.12 14.94
CA ILE A 167 1.09 0.34 13.59
C ILE A 167 -0.29 -0.14 13.16
N ALA A 168 -0.60 -1.43 13.30
CA ALA A 168 -1.90 -1.98 12.91
C ALA A 168 -3.05 -1.38 13.69
N ASP A 169 -2.87 -1.19 14.99
CA ASP A 169 -3.85 -0.56 15.89
C ASP A 169 -4.15 0.87 15.46
N SER A 170 -3.10 1.68 15.23
CA SER A 170 -3.24 3.07 14.79
C SER A 170 -3.93 3.19 13.43
N VAL A 171 -3.64 2.29 12.49
CA VAL A 171 -4.33 2.22 11.18
C VAL A 171 -5.79 1.79 11.36
N GLY A 172 -6.05 0.90 12.31
CA GLY A 172 -7.42 0.50 12.67
C GLY A 172 -8.26 1.69 13.12
N LEU A 173 -7.74 2.52 14.03
CA LEU A 173 -8.37 3.76 14.48
C LEU A 173 -8.59 4.76 13.35
N LEU A 174 -7.58 4.93 12.48
CA LEU A 174 -7.70 5.80 11.30
C LEU A 174 -8.81 5.31 10.36
N HIS A 175 -8.84 4.02 10.05
CA HIS A 175 -9.86 3.45 9.19
C HIS A 175 -11.26 3.54 9.81
N ALA A 176 -11.39 3.32 11.13
CA ALA A 176 -12.65 3.49 11.85
C ALA A 176 -13.20 4.92 11.69
N ALA A 177 -12.36 5.93 11.79
CA ALA A 177 -12.74 7.33 11.56
C ALA A 177 -13.21 7.59 10.11
N LEU A 178 -12.72 6.82 9.13
CA LEU A 178 -13.06 6.97 7.72
C LEU A 178 -14.26 6.11 7.26
N VAL A 179 -14.71 5.14 8.06
CA VAL A 179 -15.86 4.27 7.72
C VAL A 179 -17.12 5.06 7.29
N PRO A 180 -17.50 6.19 7.95
CA PRO A 180 -18.67 6.97 7.53
C PRO A 180 -18.58 7.53 6.11
N HIS A 181 -17.38 7.60 5.55
CA HIS A 181 -17.09 8.15 4.22
C HIS A 181 -16.75 7.07 3.19
N ALA A 182 -16.91 5.79 3.57
CA ALA A 182 -16.65 4.66 2.70
C ALA A 182 -17.63 4.63 1.53
N THR A 183 -17.15 4.21 0.37
CA THR A 183 -17.97 4.03 -0.83
C THR A 183 -18.25 2.54 -1.06
N PRO A 184 -19.34 2.21 -1.79
CA PRO A 184 -19.64 0.83 -2.13
C PRO A 184 -18.47 0.15 -2.85
N ASN A 185 -18.50 -1.19 -2.86
CA ASN A 185 -17.55 -2.04 -3.56
C ASN A 185 -17.33 -1.56 -5.01
N ALA A 186 -16.07 -1.40 -5.38
CA ALA A 186 -15.63 -0.95 -6.70
C ALA A 186 -14.84 -2.04 -7.45
N GLU A 187 -15.22 -3.30 -7.31
CA GLU A 187 -14.51 -4.47 -7.80
C GLU A 187 -14.02 -4.34 -9.25
N ARG A 188 -14.88 -3.88 -10.17
CA ARG A 188 -14.48 -3.68 -11.56
C ARG A 188 -13.28 -2.72 -11.67
N ARG A 189 -13.35 -1.58 -10.99
CA ARG A 189 -12.28 -0.57 -11.01
C ARG A 189 -11.00 -1.11 -10.38
N TRP A 190 -11.11 -1.88 -9.29
CA TRP A 190 -9.96 -2.53 -8.66
C TRP A 190 -9.30 -3.56 -9.58
N ASN A 191 -10.11 -4.34 -10.32
CA ASN A 191 -9.60 -5.28 -11.31
C ASN A 191 -8.96 -4.56 -12.51
N ASP A 192 -9.55 -3.47 -13.00
CA ASP A 192 -8.99 -2.67 -14.09
C ASP A 192 -7.66 -2.02 -13.65
N ARG A 193 -7.59 -1.55 -12.41
CA ARG A 193 -6.36 -1.03 -11.80
C ARG A 193 -5.26 -2.10 -11.72
N LEU A 194 -5.55 -3.26 -11.17
CA LEU A 194 -4.59 -4.37 -11.08
C LEU A 194 -4.11 -4.78 -12.47
N LYS A 195 -5.02 -4.87 -13.44
CA LYS A 195 -4.68 -5.21 -14.81
C LYS A 195 -3.73 -4.18 -15.45
N SER A 196 -3.93 -2.89 -15.21
CA SER A 196 -3.03 -1.84 -15.71
C SER A 196 -1.59 -2.04 -15.19
N ILE A 197 -1.44 -2.39 -13.91
CA ILE A 197 -0.13 -2.69 -13.30
C ILE A 197 0.48 -3.95 -13.93
N GLU A 198 -0.30 -5.02 -14.06
CA GLU A 198 0.13 -6.29 -14.65
C GLU A 198 0.58 -6.11 -16.11
N ASP A 199 -0.20 -5.41 -16.93
CA ASP A 199 0.11 -5.18 -18.35
C ASP A 199 1.44 -4.42 -18.51
N THR A 200 1.70 -3.43 -17.65
CA THR A 200 2.93 -2.64 -17.69
C THR A 200 4.14 -3.45 -17.22
N LEU A 201 4.00 -4.23 -16.16
CA LEU A 201 5.08 -5.06 -15.60
C LEU A 201 5.23 -6.41 -16.29
N LYS A 202 4.35 -6.74 -17.25
CA LYS A 202 4.30 -8.01 -18.00
C LYS A 202 4.16 -9.22 -17.08
N THR A 203 3.28 -9.13 -16.11
CA THR A 203 2.94 -10.20 -15.19
C THR A 203 1.42 -10.47 -15.23
N THR A 204 0.96 -11.53 -14.61
CA THR A 204 -0.47 -11.88 -14.60
C THR A 204 -0.84 -12.74 -13.41
N THR A 205 -2.09 -12.62 -12.97
CA THR A 205 -2.68 -13.48 -11.93
C THR A 205 -4.08 -13.94 -12.31
N LEU A 206 -4.52 -15.03 -11.70
CA LEU A 206 -5.91 -15.49 -11.78
C LEU A 206 -6.81 -14.87 -10.70
N TRP A 207 -6.22 -14.17 -9.75
CA TRP A 207 -7.01 -13.50 -8.71
C TRP A 207 -7.77 -12.29 -9.25
N ARG A 208 -8.88 -12.03 -8.57
CA ARG A 208 -9.70 -10.84 -8.78
C ARG A 208 -10.06 -10.27 -7.42
N ALA A 209 -10.34 -8.99 -7.36
CA ALA A 209 -10.80 -8.34 -6.15
C ALA A 209 -12.01 -9.05 -5.56
N PRO A 210 -12.13 -9.10 -4.22
CA PRO A 210 -13.22 -9.84 -3.57
C PRO A 210 -14.60 -9.36 -3.97
N HIS A 211 -15.45 -10.31 -4.35
CA HIS A 211 -16.87 -10.10 -4.64
C HIS A 211 -17.69 -10.06 -3.35
N THR A 212 -17.46 -9.12 -2.48
CA THR A 212 -18.25 -9.03 -1.26
C THR A 212 -18.88 -7.64 -1.09
N ARG A 213 -20.14 -7.61 -0.72
CA ARG A 213 -20.87 -6.37 -0.46
C ARG A 213 -20.33 -5.61 0.74
N HIS A 214 -19.58 -6.28 1.61
CA HIS A 214 -19.03 -5.71 2.82
C HIS A 214 -17.67 -5.03 2.61
N VAL A 215 -17.03 -5.25 1.47
CA VAL A 215 -15.76 -4.59 1.15
C VAL A 215 -16.06 -3.23 0.52
N GLN A 216 -15.62 -2.19 1.16
CA GLN A 216 -15.88 -0.80 0.80
C GLN A 216 -14.57 -0.05 0.56
N GLY A 217 -14.57 0.90 -0.39
CA GLY A 217 -13.44 1.79 -0.63
C GLY A 217 -13.42 2.96 0.34
N LEU A 218 -12.28 3.18 0.99
CA LEU A 218 -12.05 4.30 1.90
C LEU A 218 -11.59 5.55 1.14
N PRO A 219 -11.78 6.75 1.70
CA PRO A 219 -11.05 7.93 1.26
C PRO A 219 -9.55 7.64 1.20
N PRO A 220 -8.83 8.10 0.17
CA PRO A 220 -7.41 7.79 0.02
C PRO A 220 -6.60 8.50 1.10
N VAL A 221 -5.95 7.74 1.96
CA VAL A 221 -4.92 8.20 2.89
C VAL A 221 -3.70 7.33 2.67
N HIS A 222 -2.68 7.90 2.08
CA HIS A 222 -1.44 7.17 1.82
C HIS A 222 -0.52 7.32 3.03
N LEU A 223 -0.10 6.20 3.58
CA LEU A 223 0.73 6.10 4.78
C LEU A 223 2.12 5.61 4.38
N ASP A 224 3.15 6.24 4.93
CA ASP A 224 4.53 5.81 4.77
C ASP A 224 5.17 5.60 6.15
N LEU A 225 5.87 4.48 6.30
CA LEU A 225 6.57 4.13 7.53
C LEU A 225 7.79 5.04 7.81
N ASP A 226 8.28 5.77 6.81
CA ASP A 226 9.37 6.75 6.96
C ASP A 226 8.88 8.15 7.38
N THR A 227 7.56 8.33 7.59
CA THR A 227 6.97 9.62 7.89
C THR A 227 5.90 9.52 8.97
N VAL A 228 6.32 9.19 10.18
CA VAL A 228 5.47 9.20 11.37
C VAL A 228 5.97 10.23 12.37
N VAL A 229 5.11 10.57 13.32
CA VAL A 229 5.46 11.32 14.53
C VAL A 229 5.16 10.42 15.71
N ASN A 230 6.13 10.24 16.59
CA ASN A 230 5.95 9.49 17.82
C ASN A 230 5.75 10.47 18.98
N GLU A 231 4.52 10.56 19.48
CA GLU A 231 4.17 11.38 20.63
C GLU A 231 3.77 10.45 21.80
N ASP A 232 4.58 10.44 22.84
CA ASP A 232 4.32 9.65 24.07
C ASP A 232 4.02 8.15 23.82
N GLY A 233 4.72 7.55 22.86
CA GLY A 233 4.55 6.16 22.47
C GLY A 233 3.35 5.89 21.54
N THR A 234 2.65 6.94 21.11
CA THR A 234 1.57 6.85 20.13
C THR A 234 2.08 7.22 18.74
N VAL A 235 1.91 6.30 17.79
CA VAL A 235 2.25 6.55 16.38
C VAL A 235 1.18 7.41 15.74
N ARG A 236 1.54 8.61 15.29
CA ARG A 236 0.69 9.48 14.46
C ARG A 236 1.23 9.52 13.04
N TRP A 237 0.36 9.31 12.09
CA TRP A 237 0.72 9.28 10.68
C TRP A 237 0.79 10.68 10.09
N VAL A 238 1.83 10.96 9.35
CA VAL A 238 1.89 12.11 8.45
C VAL A 238 1.40 11.65 7.08
N PRO A 239 0.22 12.08 6.63
CA PRO A 239 -0.33 11.62 5.35
C PRO A 239 0.58 12.05 4.21
N GLN A 240 0.81 11.14 3.27
CA GLN A 240 1.63 11.35 2.10
C GLN A 240 0.79 11.44 0.83
N PRO A 241 1.31 12.02 -0.26
CA PRO A 241 0.67 11.93 -1.55
C PRO A 241 0.69 10.47 -2.03
N ARG A 242 -0.10 10.18 -3.03
CA ARG A 242 -0.12 8.89 -3.69
C ARG A 242 1.29 8.50 -4.14
N PRO A 243 1.76 7.26 -3.86
CA PRO A 243 3.10 6.83 -4.26
C PRO A 243 3.33 6.99 -5.76
N LEU A 244 4.52 7.47 -6.15
CA LEU A 244 4.83 7.83 -7.54
C LEU A 244 4.61 6.66 -8.50
N MET A 245 5.08 5.47 -8.16
CA MET A 245 4.90 4.28 -9.01
C MET A 245 3.44 3.86 -9.14
N ASP A 246 2.67 4.01 -8.08
CA ASP A 246 1.23 3.78 -8.11
C ASP A 246 0.53 4.78 -9.07
N ALA A 247 0.88 6.05 -8.98
CA ALA A 247 0.32 7.08 -9.84
C ALA A 247 0.64 6.90 -11.33
N VAL A 248 1.82 6.36 -11.63
CA VAL A 248 2.27 6.10 -13.01
C VAL A 248 1.63 4.84 -13.60
N LEU A 249 1.48 3.79 -12.80
CA LEU A 249 1.09 2.47 -13.28
C LEU A 249 -0.43 2.23 -13.28
N ALA A 250 -1.18 2.96 -12.48
CA ALA A 250 -2.60 2.68 -12.29
C ALA A 250 -3.46 3.94 -12.11
N SER A 251 -4.76 3.80 -12.24
CA SER A 251 -5.73 4.82 -11.86
C SER A 251 -5.79 5.01 -10.34
N GLY A 252 -6.10 6.24 -9.88
CA GLY A 252 -6.40 6.52 -8.47
C GLY A 252 -7.78 6.01 -8.11
N GLU A 253 -7.84 4.98 -7.26
CA GLU A 253 -9.09 4.40 -6.81
C GLU A 253 -9.16 4.39 -5.28
N ARG A 254 -10.37 4.46 -4.75
CA ARG A 254 -10.61 4.22 -3.32
C ARG A 254 -10.48 2.74 -3.04
N CYS A 255 -9.38 2.34 -2.41
CA CYS A 255 -9.11 0.96 -2.04
C CYS A 255 -9.75 0.60 -0.67
N PRO A 256 -10.03 -0.69 -0.42
CA PRO A 256 -10.50 -1.11 0.90
C PRO A 256 -9.38 -1.05 1.94
N GLY A 257 -9.74 -0.93 3.22
CA GLY A 257 -8.76 -0.86 4.32
C GLY A 257 -7.77 -2.03 4.35
N VAL A 258 -8.20 -3.21 3.94
CA VAL A 258 -7.30 -4.38 3.81
C VAL A 258 -6.16 -4.17 2.80
N ALA A 259 -6.34 -3.32 1.80
CA ALA A 259 -5.26 -2.98 0.85
C ALA A 259 -4.14 -2.18 1.53
N THR A 260 -4.50 -1.18 2.36
CA THR A 260 -3.53 -0.44 3.18
C THR A 260 -2.79 -1.36 4.13
N MET A 261 -3.51 -2.27 4.80
CA MET A 261 -2.91 -3.25 5.70
C MET A 261 -1.94 -4.19 4.98
N ALA A 262 -2.30 -4.68 3.79
CA ALA A 262 -1.41 -5.52 2.99
C ALA A 262 -0.15 -4.75 2.54
N ALA A 263 -0.29 -3.46 2.19
CA ALA A 263 0.84 -2.62 1.82
C ALA A 263 1.82 -2.43 2.99
N LEU A 264 1.31 -2.12 4.18
CA LEU A 264 2.14 -1.97 5.38
C LEU A 264 2.76 -3.30 5.81
N GLU A 265 1.99 -4.40 5.77
CA GLU A 265 2.50 -5.74 6.06
C GLU A 265 3.70 -6.10 5.17
N GLN A 266 3.61 -5.90 3.85
CA GLN A 266 4.70 -6.24 2.94
C GLN A 266 5.95 -5.35 3.17
N ARG A 267 5.75 -4.07 3.46
CA ARG A 267 6.85 -3.16 3.81
C ARG A 267 7.52 -3.54 5.14
N LEU A 268 6.75 -3.92 6.15
CA LEU A 268 7.25 -4.42 7.43
C LEU A 268 7.95 -5.78 7.26
N ALA A 269 7.40 -6.68 6.44
CA ALA A 269 8.00 -7.97 6.13
C ALA A 269 9.36 -7.84 5.43
N LEU A 270 9.55 -6.79 4.61
CA LEU A 270 10.83 -6.49 3.97
C LEU A 270 11.94 -6.22 5.01
N ARG A 271 11.59 -5.74 6.20
CA ARG A 271 12.49 -5.48 7.33
C ARG A 271 12.54 -6.62 8.35
N GLY A 272 11.87 -7.74 8.07
CA GLY A 272 11.88 -8.90 8.96
C GLY A 272 10.97 -8.77 10.18
N ALA A 273 9.93 -7.92 10.13
CA ALA A 273 9.02 -7.72 11.25
C ALA A 273 8.16 -8.94 11.59
N PHE A 274 8.08 -9.92 10.71
CA PHE A 274 7.26 -11.12 10.90
C PHE A 274 8.08 -12.38 10.74
N SER A 275 8.08 -13.25 11.76
CA SER A 275 8.70 -14.58 11.73
C SER A 275 7.77 -15.65 11.15
N GLY A 276 6.46 -15.42 11.13
CA GLY A 276 5.50 -16.40 10.66
C GLY A 276 4.04 -15.94 10.60
N GLU A 277 3.15 -16.91 10.39
CA GLU A 277 1.73 -16.70 10.21
C GLU A 277 1.04 -16.14 11.47
N GLU A 278 1.46 -16.57 12.67
CA GLU A 278 0.83 -16.14 13.91
C GLU A 278 1.02 -14.63 14.15
N GLU A 279 2.21 -14.11 13.89
CA GLU A 279 2.49 -12.68 14.02
C GLU A 279 1.70 -11.86 12.98
N ARG A 280 1.59 -12.35 11.76
CA ARG A 280 0.74 -11.73 10.73
C ARG A 280 -0.74 -11.74 11.12
N ARG A 281 -1.21 -12.84 11.69
CA ARG A 281 -2.58 -12.96 12.22
C ARG A 281 -2.82 -11.95 13.35
N ALA A 282 -1.87 -11.79 14.26
CA ALA A 282 -1.95 -10.81 15.34
C ALA A 282 -1.97 -9.38 14.78
N PHE A 283 -1.13 -9.07 13.78
CA PHE A 283 -1.10 -7.79 13.09
C PHE A 283 -2.47 -7.44 12.48
N TYR A 284 -3.07 -8.35 11.70
CA TYR A 284 -4.41 -8.11 11.21
C TYR A 284 -5.46 -8.08 12.32
N GLY A 285 -5.31 -8.88 13.38
CA GLY A 285 -6.18 -8.90 14.54
C GLY A 285 -6.25 -7.56 15.25
N ALA A 286 -5.13 -6.88 15.43
CA ALA A 286 -5.08 -5.54 16.03
C ALA A 286 -5.88 -4.52 15.18
N TRP A 287 -5.71 -4.54 13.86
CA TRP A 287 -6.50 -3.71 12.95
C TRP A 287 -7.99 -4.04 12.98
N LEU A 288 -8.36 -5.34 12.94
CA LEU A 288 -9.75 -5.81 12.90
C LEU A 288 -10.55 -5.47 14.15
N ALA A 289 -9.88 -5.17 15.26
CA ALA A 289 -10.53 -4.73 16.49
C ALA A 289 -11.28 -3.37 16.36
N HIS A 290 -10.91 -2.58 15.35
CA HIS A 290 -11.44 -1.21 15.16
C HIS A 290 -12.37 -1.06 13.96
N VAL A 291 -12.32 -1.98 13.01
CA VAL A 291 -13.05 -1.86 11.74
C VAL A 291 -14.32 -2.73 11.72
N PRO A 292 -15.28 -2.45 10.80
CA PRO A 292 -16.52 -3.22 10.73
C PRO A 292 -16.29 -4.73 10.56
N GLU A 293 -17.09 -5.55 11.28
CA GLU A 293 -17.02 -7.03 11.25
C GLU A 293 -17.10 -7.60 9.82
N GLY A 294 -17.87 -6.97 8.92
CA GLY A 294 -17.97 -7.40 7.52
C GLY A 294 -16.63 -7.38 6.76
N TRP A 295 -15.67 -6.58 7.20
CA TRP A 295 -14.34 -6.51 6.58
C TRP A 295 -13.45 -7.66 7.01
N SER A 296 -13.74 -8.29 8.15
CA SER A 296 -13.04 -9.44 8.73
C SER A 296 -13.71 -10.78 8.39
N SER A 297 -14.82 -10.76 7.66
CA SER A 297 -15.58 -11.98 7.39
C SER A 297 -14.70 -13.04 6.69
N PRO A 298 -14.93 -14.33 6.94
CA PRO A 298 -14.20 -15.41 6.29
C PRO A 298 -14.25 -15.34 4.76
N SER A 299 -15.32 -14.79 4.19
CA SER A 299 -15.44 -14.57 2.74
C SER A 299 -14.54 -13.44 2.25
N THR A 300 -14.42 -12.35 3.00
CA THR A 300 -13.57 -11.20 2.68
C THR A 300 -12.09 -11.57 2.73
N LEU A 301 -11.68 -12.31 3.75
CA LEU A 301 -10.26 -12.69 3.94
C LEU A 301 -9.87 -13.97 3.19
N SER A 302 -10.83 -14.68 2.59
CA SER A 302 -10.61 -16.00 1.96
C SER A 302 -9.60 -15.97 0.83
N THR A 303 -8.53 -16.72 0.97
CA THR A 303 -7.49 -16.90 -0.06
C THR A 303 -8.05 -17.43 -1.37
N VAL A 304 -9.11 -18.25 -1.34
CA VAL A 304 -9.76 -18.81 -2.54
C VAL A 304 -10.35 -17.71 -3.44
N ASN A 305 -10.83 -16.64 -2.83
CA ASN A 305 -11.40 -15.50 -3.53
C ASN A 305 -10.38 -14.36 -3.72
N GLY A 306 -9.11 -14.62 -3.48
CA GLY A 306 -8.06 -13.60 -3.47
C GLY A 306 -7.82 -13.01 -2.07
N GLY A 307 -8.85 -12.61 -1.35
CA GLY A 307 -8.78 -12.13 0.03
C GLY A 307 -7.67 -11.10 0.26
N ILE A 308 -6.86 -11.31 1.29
CA ILE A 308 -5.68 -10.48 1.57
C ILE A 308 -4.64 -10.62 0.44
N TRP A 309 -4.51 -11.80 -0.16
CA TRP A 309 -3.46 -12.10 -1.12
C TRP A 309 -3.52 -11.30 -2.41
N ILE A 310 -4.69 -10.85 -2.85
CA ILE A 310 -4.77 -10.00 -4.03
C ILE A 310 -4.13 -8.62 -3.77
N TRP A 311 -4.31 -8.10 -2.55
CA TRP A 311 -3.74 -6.82 -2.15
C TRP A 311 -2.24 -6.94 -1.84
N ARG A 312 -1.78 -8.06 -1.28
CA ARG A 312 -0.36 -8.39 -1.19
C ARG A 312 0.29 -8.45 -2.57
N TYR A 313 -0.36 -9.13 -3.52
CA TYR A 313 0.13 -9.24 -4.88
C TYR A 313 0.26 -7.87 -5.55
N GLU A 314 -0.78 -7.03 -5.49
CA GLU A 314 -0.73 -5.66 -6.01
C GLU A 314 0.41 -4.86 -5.36
N THR A 315 0.54 -4.95 -4.04
CA THR A 315 1.63 -4.29 -3.30
C THR A 315 3.00 -4.77 -3.74
N ILE A 316 3.20 -6.09 -3.90
CA ILE A 316 4.49 -6.65 -4.36
C ILE A 316 4.84 -6.12 -5.75
N LEU A 317 3.86 -6.00 -6.65
CA LEU A 317 4.07 -5.43 -7.98
C LEU A 317 4.49 -3.95 -7.90
N LEU A 318 3.82 -3.15 -7.07
CA LEU A 318 4.17 -1.74 -6.87
C LEU A 318 5.55 -1.59 -6.21
N MET A 319 5.87 -2.43 -5.22
CA MET A 319 7.20 -2.46 -4.59
C MET A 319 8.29 -2.90 -5.57
N LEU A 320 8.01 -3.83 -6.48
CA LEU A 320 8.93 -4.24 -7.55
C LEU A 320 9.16 -3.09 -8.53
N ALA A 321 8.11 -2.40 -8.93
CA ALA A 321 8.22 -1.22 -9.78
C ALA A 321 9.07 -0.13 -9.12
N GLU A 322 8.81 0.14 -7.85
CA GLU A 322 9.57 1.07 -7.02
C GLU A 322 11.04 0.65 -6.94
N ALA A 323 11.31 -0.61 -6.61
CA ALA A 323 12.68 -1.13 -6.53
C ALA A 323 13.45 -1.01 -7.86
N ARG A 324 12.78 -1.23 -8.98
CA ARG A 324 13.37 -1.04 -10.31
C ARG A 324 13.59 0.43 -10.64
N ALA A 325 12.66 1.31 -10.28
CA ALA A 325 12.75 2.75 -10.54
C ALA A 325 13.91 3.41 -9.77
N TYR A 326 14.13 2.98 -8.54
CA TYR A 326 15.13 3.54 -7.62
C TYR A 326 16.40 2.69 -7.48
N VAL A 327 16.58 1.67 -8.33
CA VAL A 327 17.77 0.78 -8.35
C VAL A 327 17.98 0.03 -7.01
N LEU A 328 16.91 -0.33 -6.33
CA LEU A 328 16.95 -1.06 -5.06
C LEU A 328 17.05 -2.57 -5.29
N ASN A 329 18.23 -3.05 -5.71
CA ASN A 329 18.42 -4.41 -6.20
C ASN A 329 18.04 -5.51 -5.19
N GLN A 330 18.27 -5.30 -3.88
CA GLN A 330 17.93 -6.27 -2.85
C GLN A 330 16.39 -6.38 -2.69
N GLN A 331 15.71 -5.24 -2.67
CA GLN A 331 14.24 -5.20 -2.62
C GLN A 331 13.62 -5.84 -3.87
N ALA A 332 14.18 -5.58 -5.06
CA ALA A 332 13.71 -6.21 -6.29
C ALA A 332 13.82 -7.74 -6.23
N LYS A 333 14.95 -8.28 -5.78
CA LYS A 333 15.13 -9.74 -5.59
C LYS A 333 14.13 -10.33 -4.60
N GLN A 334 13.83 -9.62 -3.51
CA GLN A 334 12.84 -10.08 -2.54
C GLN A 334 11.42 -10.06 -3.12
N CYS A 335 11.06 -9.03 -3.87
CA CYS A 335 9.78 -8.97 -4.57
C CYS A 335 9.63 -10.11 -5.60
N ASP A 336 10.69 -10.42 -6.38
CA ASP A 336 10.69 -11.54 -7.32
C ASP A 336 10.50 -12.89 -6.58
N ALA A 337 11.13 -13.09 -5.42
CA ALA A 337 10.93 -14.28 -4.59
C ALA A 337 9.47 -14.39 -4.10
N TRP A 338 8.87 -13.30 -3.65
CA TRP A 338 7.46 -13.27 -3.24
C TRP A 338 6.49 -13.52 -4.41
N LEU A 339 6.79 -13.01 -5.61
CA LEU A 339 5.99 -13.34 -6.80
C LEU A 339 6.03 -14.82 -7.14
N LEU A 340 7.17 -15.49 -6.89
CA LEU A 340 7.25 -16.96 -7.04
C LEU A 340 6.37 -17.67 -6.00
N GLU A 341 6.32 -17.19 -4.75
CA GLU A 341 5.40 -17.74 -3.73
C GLU A 341 3.94 -17.54 -4.12
N VAL A 342 3.58 -16.36 -4.63
CA VAL A 342 2.23 -16.10 -5.19
C VAL A 342 1.89 -17.11 -6.27
N SER A 343 2.80 -17.39 -7.19
CA SER A 343 2.58 -18.36 -8.28
C SER A 343 2.38 -19.78 -7.74
N ARG A 344 3.16 -20.20 -6.74
CA ARG A 344 3.00 -21.50 -6.06
C ARG A 344 1.65 -21.59 -5.34
N LEU A 345 1.24 -20.51 -4.66
CA LEU A 345 -0.04 -20.43 -4.00
C LEU A 345 -1.21 -20.57 -5.00
N GLN A 346 -1.12 -19.90 -6.15
CA GLN A 346 -2.13 -20.00 -7.22
C GLN A 346 -2.22 -21.43 -7.79
N ALA A 347 -1.09 -22.10 -8.02
CA ALA A 347 -1.08 -23.49 -8.44
C ALA A 347 -1.80 -24.40 -7.43
N ARG A 348 -1.51 -24.24 -6.13
CA ARG A 348 -2.17 -24.97 -5.04
C ARG A 348 -3.68 -24.69 -4.98
N LEU A 349 -4.10 -23.45 -5.21
CA LEU A 349 -5.52 -23.11 -5.30
C LEU A 349 -6.20 -23.71 -6.52
N GLY A 350 -5.47 -23.87 -7.63
CA GLY A 350 -5.95 -24.60 -8.81
C GLY A 350 -6.28 -26.06 -8.49
N GLU A 351 -5.40 -26.77 -7.75
CA GLU A 351 -5.66 -28.13 -7.26
C GLU A 351 -6.92 -28.18 -6.36
N LEU A 352 -7.05 -27.22 -5.44
CA LEU A 352 -8.21 -27.15 -4.55
C LEU A 352 -9.53 -26.90 -5.28
N ARG A 353 -9.52 -26.17 -6.40
CA ARG A 353 -10.70 -26.02 -7.27
C ARG A 353 -11.13 -27.35 -7.86
N THR A 354 -10.19 -28.21 -8.24
CA THR A 354 -10.50 -29.56 -8.69
C THR A 354 -11.15 -30.41 -7.59
N VAL A 355 -10.64 -30.31 -6.35
CA VAL A 355 -11.23 -30.98 -5.18
C VAL A 355 -12.67 -30.47 -4.92
N LEU A 356 -12.90 -29.17 -5.05
CA LEU A 356 -14.24 -28.59 -4.94
C LEU A 356 -15.18 -29.06 -6.06
N ALA A 357 -14.68 -29.17 -7.29
CA ALA A 357 -15.46 -29.71 -8.41
C ALA A 357 -15.87 -31.15 -8.15
N VAL A 358 -14.93 -32.00 -7.69
CA VAL A 358 -15.24 -33.42 -7.30
C VAL A 358 -16.30 -33.45 -6.21
N ARG A 359 -16.19 -32.60 -5.16
CA ARG A 359 -17.19 -32.50 -4.11
C ARG A 359 -18.58 -32.11 -4.65
N LYS A 360 -18.67 -31.15 -5.58
CA LYS A 360 -19.93 -30.74 -6.20
C LYS A 360 -20.53 -31.84 -7.05
N ILE A 361 -19.70 -32.53 -7.87
CA ILE A 361 -20.14 -33.66 -8.69
C ILE A 361 -20.68 -34.79 -7.80
N ALA A 362 -19.96 -35.15 -6.74
CA ALA A 362 -20.41 -36.16 -5.79
C ALA A 362 -21.73 -35.78 -5.11
N LEU A 363 -21.92 -34.51 -4.76
CA LEU A 363 -23.18 -33.99 -4.20
C LEU A 363 -24.33 -34.16 -5.19
N TYR A 364 -24.18 -33.67 -6.43
CA TYR A 364 -25.24 -33.78 -7.45
C TYR A 364 -25.53 -35.23 -7.83
N ALA A 365 -24.51 -36.05 -7.99
CA ALA A 365 -24.68 -37.49 -8.27
C ALA A 365 -25.38 -38.22 -7.12
N GLY A 366 -25.03 -37.87 -5.85
CA GLY A 366 -25.68 -38.44 -4.67
C GLY A 366 -27.16 -38.05 -4.58
N VAL A 367 -27.47 -36.77 -4.84
CA VAL A 367 -28.86 -36.28 -4.88
C VAL A 367 -29.64 -36.98 -5.99
N ALA A 368 -29.08 -37.06 -7.22
CA ALA A 368 -29.73 -37.74 -8.33
C ALA A 368 -29.97 -39.23 -8.01
N ALA A 369 -28.96 -39.91 -7.44
CA ALA A 369 -29.11 -41.30 -7.00
C ALA A 369 -30.20 -41.46 -5.93
N ALA A 370 -30.34 -40.52 -5.00
CA ALA A 370 -31.33 -40.59 -3.94
C ALA A 370 -32.77 -40.41 -4.45
N PHE A 371 -32.98 -39.57 -5.49
CA PHE A 371 -34.33 -39.29 -6.01
C PHE A 371 -34.76 -40.18 -7.19
N ILE A 372 -33.82 -40.62 -8.02
CA ILE A 372 -34.10 -41.35 -9.26
C ILE A 372 -33.78 -42.84 -9.10
N GLY A 373 -32.89 -43.18 -8.18
CA GLY A 373 -32.39 -44.52 -8.01
C GLY A 373 -33.43 -45.49 -7.45
N SER A 374 -33.49 -46.66 -8.06
CA SER A 374 -34.26 -47.82 -7.58
C SER A 374 -33.42 -49.08 -7.74
N GLY A 375 -33.69 -50.08 -6.89
CA GLY A 375 -32.97 -51.35 -6.96
C GLY A 375 -31.78 -51.49 -6.01
N PRO A 376 -31.04 -52.63 -6.07
CA PRO A 376 -30.04 -53.03 -5.05
C PRO A 376 -28.80 -52.13 -5.01
N PHE A 377 -28.52 -51.37 -6.05
CA PHE A 377 -27.34 -50.48 -6.14
C PHE A 377 -27.61 -49.06 -5.66
N HIS A 378 -28.85 -48.69 -5.35
CA HIS A 378 -29.24 -47.35 -4.96
C HIS A 378 -28.52 -46.89 -3.67
N LEU A 379 -28.64 -47.65 -2.58
CA LEU A 379 -28.01 -47.28 -1.31
C LEU A 379 -26.47 -47.25 -1.36
N PRO A 380 -25.78 -48.25 -1.98
CA PRO A 380 -24.34 -48.16 -2.18
C PRO A 380 -23.89 -46.96 -2.98
N ALA A 381 -24.63 -46.56 -4.02
CA ALA A 381 -24.30 -45.37 -4.82
C ALA A 381 -24.40 -44.07 -4.01
N VAL A 382 -25.47 -43.90 -3.25
CA VAL A 382 -25.66 -42.74 -2.34
C VAL A 382 -24.54 -42.70 -1.29
N ALA A 383 -24.22 -43.87 -0.67
CA ALA A 383 -23.16 -43.95 0.33
C ALA A 383 -21.77 -43.65 -0.26
N GLY A 384 -21.48 -44.13 -1.48
CA GLY A 384 -20.24 -43.80 -2.20
C GLY A 384 -20.10 -42.30 -2.51
N CYS A 385 -21.18 -41.68 -2.95
CA CYS A 385 -21.21 -40.23 -3.17
C CYS A 385 -20.99 -39.42 -1.86
N ALA A 386 -21.65 -39.84 -0.78
CA ALA A 386 -21.49 -39.22 0.53
C ALA A 386 -20.04 -39.34 1.07
N LEU A 387 -19.44 -40.52 0.91
CA LEU A 387 -18.05 -40.74 1.31
C LEU A 387 -17.08 -39.92 0.47
N THR A 388 -17.26 -39.88 -0.85
CA THR A 388 -16.45 -39.04 -1.76
C THR A 388 -16.55 -37.57 -1.39
N MET A 389 -17.77 -37.08 -1.11
CA MET A 389 -18.00 -35.68 -0.66
C MET A 389 -17.30 -35.42 0.67
N GLY A 390 -17.38 -36.32 1.63
CA GLY A 390 -16.71 -36.22 2.94
C GLY A 390 -15.18 -36.17 2.81
N ILE A 391 -14.59 -37.08 2.01
CA ILE A 391 -13.15 -37.08 1.74
C ILE A 391 -12.73 -35.78 1.06
N ALA A 392 -13.43 -35.35 -0.01
CA ALA A 392 -13.12 -34.09 -0.70
C ALA A 392 -13.22 -32.90 0.22
N HIS A 393 -14.22 -32.87 1.12
CA HIS A 393 -14.36 -31.79 2.11
C HIS A 393 -13.19 -31.81 3.11
N ALA A 394 -12.78 -32.93 3.62
CA ALA A 394 -11.67 -33.07 4.55
C ALA A 394 -10.32 -32.66 3.90
N VAL A 395 -10.07 -33.08 2.66
CA VAL A 395 -8.90 -32.71 1.88
C VAL A 395 -8.88 -31.19 1.65
N TYR A 396 -10.03 -30.63 1.25
CA TYR A 396 -10.17 -29.19 1.04
C TYR A 396 -9.83 -28.40 2.30
N ARG A 397 -10.44 -28.75 3.46
CA ARG A 397 -10.19 -28.04 4.73
C ARG A 397 -8.74 -28.15 5.20
N ARG A 398 -8.09 -29.31 5.01
CA ARG A 398 -6.68 -29.51 5.42
C ARG A 398 -5.68 -28.79 4.53
N ARG A 399 -6.01 -28.60 3.26
CA ARG A 399 -5.10 -27.98 2.27
C ARG A 399 -5.38 -26.51 2.00
N LEU A 400 -6.47 -25.98 2.55
CA LEU A 400 -6.81 -24.57 2.37
C LEU A 400 -5.68 -23.70 2.94
N PRO A 401 -5.05 -22.84 2.12
CA PRO A 401 -4.05 -21.91 2.61
C PRO A 401 -4.67 -20.91 3.57
N SER A 402 -3.93 -20.57 4.60
CA SER A 402 -4.28 -19.46 5.48
C SER A 402 -4.37 -18.15 4.72
N PRO A 403 -5.24 -17.22 5.11
CA PRO A 403 -5.24 -15.87 4.57
C PRO A 403 -4.01 -15.05 5.02
N TYR A 404 -3.32 -15.46 6.10
CA TYR A 404 -2.23 -14.72 6.74
C TYR A 404 -0.84 -15.15 6.30
#